data_5ed6229ea3a042ac6869218eb63746e5
#
_entry.id   5ed6229ea3a042ac6869218eb63746e5
#
_cell.length_a   1.000
_cell.length_b   1.000
_cell.length_c   1.000
_cell.angle_alpha   90.00
_cell.angle_beta   90.00
_cell.angle_gamma   90.00
#
_symmetry.space_group_name_H-M   'P 1'
#
loop_
_entity.id
_entity.type
_entity.pdbx_description
1 polymer ?
#
loop_
_entity_poly.entity_id
_entity_poly.type
_entity_poly.pdbx_seq_one_letter_code
_entity_poly.pdbx_strand_id
1 'polypeptide(L)'
;MTEEKMRQQLEQKLCKLEAQEACRNLMGRYSYYRTAFQNKEMVELWAKRDDAKLVTPWGSYQGHQGIEACYLKDIGDRSDAKVFEAIKGAVIMHEVDTEVIEVAEDLKTAKAAFLSQGHDTYVDRTDNEIVHAKWAWEKYSVDFIMEDGEWKIWHMTIYPLFQSEYGEGWADNPTYVSEAFAFPNAGPEKTDWHYDRNELYPANEPAIPEPYVTYDKSSAK
;
A
#
# COMPACT_ATOMS: atom_id res chain seq x y z
N MET A 1 -9.39 11.74 -40.50
CA MET A 1 -8.40 12.03 -39.44
C MET A 1 -7.07 12.27 -40.16
N THR A 2 -6.37 13.36 -39.82
CA THR A 2 -5.05 13.63 -40.44
C THR A 2 -3.97 12.73 -39.83
N GLU A 3 -2.91 12.46 -40.56
CA GLU A 3 -1.76 11.69 -40.09
C GLU A 3 -1.17 12.26 -38.79
N GLU A 4 -1.05 13.58 -38.72
CA GLU A 4 -0.61 14.29 -37.52
C GLU A 4 -1.48 14.01 -36.28
N LYS A 5 -2.81 14.06 -36.42
CA LYS A 5 -3.71 13.72 -35.33
C LYS A 5 -3.57 12.26 -34.89
N MET A 6 -3.35 11.36 -35.84
CA MET A 6 -3.15 9.94 -35.55
C MET A 6 -1.85 9.74 -34.78
N ARG A 7 -0.77 10.41 -35.18
CA ARG A 7 0.52 10.37 -34.48
C ARG A 7 0.40 10.86 -33.04
N GLN A 8 -0.22 12.04 -32.84
CA GLN A 8 -0.44 12.59 -31.49
C GLN A 8 -1.26 11.65 -30.60
N GLN A 9 -2.30 11.02 -31.14
CA GLN A 9 -3.07 10.04 -30.38
C GLN A 9 -2.29 8.77 -30.01
N LEU A 10 -1.40 8.31 -30.90
CA LEU A 10 -0.53 7.16 -30.62
C LEU A 10 0.53 7.52 -29.57
N GLU A 11 1.15 8.68 -29.66
CA GLU A 11 2.09 9.20 -28.68
C GLU A 11 1.44 9.30 -27.28
N GLN A 12 0.24 9.88 -27.18
CA GLN A 12 -0.50 9.97 -25.93
C GLN A 12 -0.80 8.58 -25.33
N LYS A 13 -1.24 7.63 -26.15
CA LYS A 13 -1.48 6.26 -25.71
C LYS A 13 -0.21 5.57 -25.23
N LEU A 14 0.90 5.75 -25.94
CA LEU A 14 2.19 5.19 -25.56
C LEU A 14 2.64 5.75 -24.20
N CYS A 15 2.60 7.07 -24.00
CA CYS A 15 2.93 7.69 -22.72
C CYS A 15 2.07 7.18 -21.57
N LYS A 16 0.75 6.96 -21.80
CA LYS A 16 -0.11 6.36 -20.78
C LYS A 16 0.29 4.92 -20.44
N LEU A 17 0.60 4.10 -21.44
CA LEU A 17 1.06 2.72 -21.22
C LEU A 17 2.40 2.68 -20.46
N GLU A 18 3.34 3.54 -20.83
CA GLU A 18 4.63 3.67 -20.12
C GLU A 18 4.40 4.10 -18.64
N ALA A 19 3.50 5.04 -18.41
CA ALA A 19 3.13 5.48 -17.06
C ALA A 19 2.46 4.36 -16.24
N GLN A 20 1.54 3.60 -16.83
CA GLN A 20 0.92 2.44 -16.17
C GLN A 20 1.96 1.40 -15.77
N GLU A 21 2.89 1.08 -16.68
CA GLU A 21 3.97 0.14 -16.41
C GLU A 21 4.93 0.65 -15.33
N ALA A 22 5.25 1.95 -15.34
CA ALA A 22 6.07 2.56 -14.29
C ALA A 22 5.40 2.48 -12.91
N CYS A 23 4.10 2.77 -12.81
CA CYS A 23 3.32 2.64 -11.58
C CYS A 23 3.24 1.18 -11.10
N ARG A 24 3.04 0.22 -12.00
CA ARG A 24 3.04 -1.22 -11.70
C ARG A 24 4.39 -1.65 -11.12
N ASN A 25 5.48 -1.29 -11.78
CA ASN A 25 6.84 -1.60 -11.32
C ASN A 25 7.17 -0.94 -9.97
N LEU A 26 6.64 0.27 -9.73
CA LEU A 26 6.82 0.97 -8.46
C LEU A 26 6.17 0.19 -7.31
N MET A 27 4.93 -0.30 -7.50
CA MET A 27 4.25 -1.15 -6.50
C MET A 27 4.92 -2.51 -6.33
N GLY A 28 5.42 -3.10 -7.41
CA GLY A 28 6.23 -4.31 -7.32
C GLY A 28 7.46 -4.09 -6.43
N ARG A 29 8.22 -3.01 -6.64
CA ARG A 29 9.38 -2.65 -5.79
C ARG A 29 8.97 -2.40 -4.33
N TYR A 30 7.84 -1.72 -4.10
CA TYR A 30 7.28 -1.52 -2.77
C TYR A 30 7.09 -2.86 -2.04
N SER A 31 6.41 -3.83 -2.68
CA SER A 31 6.16 -5.15 -2.09
C SER A 31 7.46 -5.91 -1.81
N TYR A 32 8.42 -5.93 -2.74
CA TYR A 32 9.71 -6.58 -2.54
C TYR A 32 10.53 -5.96 -1.41
N TYR A 33 10.64 -4.63 -1.36
CA TYR A 33 11.37 -3.94 -0.28
C TYR A 33 10.70 -4.13 1.07
N ARG A 34 9.35 -4.07 1.09
CA ARG A 34 8.57 -4.30 2.32
C ARG A 34 8.80 -5.71 2.87
N THR A 35 8.70 -6.73 2.03
CA THR A 35 8.93 -8.14 2.41
C THR A 35 10.37 -8.36 2.92
N ALA A 36 11.33 -7.66 2.33
CA ALA A 36 12.74 -7.74 2.73
C ALA A 36 13.11 -6.86 3.93
N PHE A 37 12.18 -6.08 4.50
CA PHE A 37 12.45 -5.06 5.51
C PHE A 37 13.51 -4.03 5.08
N GLN A 38 13.62 -3.78 3.78
CA GLN A 38 14.46 -2.74 3.18
C GLN A 38 13.69 -1.41 3.16
N ASN A 39 13.34 -0.95 4.35
CA ASN A 39 12.41 0.17 4.49
C ASN A 39 13.06 1.52 4.15
N LYS A 40 14.38 1.64 4.15
CA LYS A 40 15.09 2.82 3.63
C LYS A 40 14.89 2.99 2.13
N GLU A 41 15.09 1.93 1.37
CA GLU A 41 14.88 1.92 -0.08
C GLU A 41 13.41 2.11 -0.42
N MET A 42 12.50 1.54 0.38
CA MET A 42 11.06 1.64 0.17
C MET A 42 10.55 3.06 0.39
N VAL A 43 11.04 3.80 1.39
CA VAL A 43 10.66 5.21 1.62
C VAL A 43 11.01 6.10 0.43
N GLU A 44 12.09 5.82 -0.31
CA GLU A 44 12.48 6.58 -1.50
C GLU A 44 11.49 6.40 -2.69
N LEU A 45 10.60 5.43 -2.63
CA LEU A 45 9.52 5.27 -3.61
C LEU A 45 8.39 6.28 -3.42
N TRP A 46 8.34 6.95 -2.27
CA TRP A 46 7.29 7.92 -1.93
C TRP A 46 7.65 9.33 -2.36
N ALA A 47 6.62 10.09 -2.72
CA ALA A 47 6.75 11.50 -3.04
C ALA A 47 7.28 12.30 -1.84
N LYS A 48 8.24 13.22 -2.08
CA LYS A 48 8.84 14.06 -1.05
C LYS A 48 8.00 15.31 -0.79
N ARG A 49 6.73 15.10 -0.43
CA ARG A 49 5.70 16.13 -0.30
C ARG A 49 5.06 16.09 1.08
N ASP A 50 4.61 17.27 1.53
CA ASP A 50 3.87 17.40 2.81
C ASP A 50 2.45 16.84 2.72
N ASP A 51 1.89 16.72 1.51
CA ASP A 51 0.58 16.14 1.27
C ASP A 51 0.63 14.63 0.91
N ALA A 52 1.80 13.99 0.92
CA ALA A 52 1.88 12.53 0.85
C ALA A 52 1.18 11.90 2.07
N LYS A 53 0.50 10.78 1.88
CA LYS A 53 -0.31 10.19 2.96
C LYS A 53 -0.37 8.67 2.89
N LEU A 54 -0.20 8.04 4.03
CA LEU A 54 -0.46 6.61 4.23
C LEU A 54 -1.56 6.45 5.27
N VAL A 55 -2.60 5.68 4.95
CA VAL A 55 -3.65 5.26 5.91
C VAL A 55 -3.66 3.74 5.97
N THR A 56 -3.63 3.21 7.17
CA THR A 56 -3.54 1.77 7.45
C THR A 56 -4.60 1.37 8.49
N PRO A 57 -4.82 0.07 8.72
CA PRO A 57 -5.67 -0.38 9.82
C PRO A 57 -5.19 0.06 11.22
N TRP A 58 -3.91 0.38 11.38
CA TRP A 58 -3.33 0.78 12.68
C TRP A 58 -3.11 2.29 12.84
N GLY A 59 -3.40 3.10 11.81
CA GLY A 59 -3.32 4.56 11.88
C GLY A 59 -2.88 5.22 10.58
N SER A 60 -2.60 6.51 10.64
CA SER A 60 -2.25 7.32 9.48
C SER A 60 -0.93 8.06 9.66
N TYR A 61 -0.28 8.37 8.53
CA TYR A 61 1.00 9.07 8.48
C TYR A 61 0.94 10.15 7.39
N GLN A 62 1.18 11.38 7.79
CA GLN A 62 1.06 12.55 6.91
C GLN A 62 2.42 13.12 6.54
N GLY A 63 2.57 13.44 5.25
CA GLY A 63 3.79 13.96 4.66
C GLY A 63 4.91 12.92 4.54
N HIS A 64 5.94 13.22 3.77
CA HIS A 64 7.10 12.32 3.61
C HIS A 64 7.74 11.98 4.97
N GLN A 65 7.84 12.95 5.89
CA GLN A 65 8.35 12.70 7.24
C GLN A 65 7.48 11.72 8.05
N GLY A 66 6.16 11.75 7.85
CA GLY A 66 5.25 10.76 8.43
C GLY A 66 5.51 9.36 7.86
N ILE A 67 5.72 9.26 6.54
CA ILE A 67 6.08 8.00 5.88
C ILE A 67 7.40 7.44 6.45
N GLU A 68 8.43 8.31 6.60
CA GLU A 68 9.68 7.91 7.27
C GLU A 68 9.46 7.46 8.72
N ALA A 69 8.59 8.14 9.46
CA ALA A 69 8.27 7.75 10.83
C ALA A 69 7.62 6.36 10.89
N CYS A 70 6.69 6.06 9.99
CA CYS A 70 6.09 4.73 9.87
C CYS A 70 7.16 3.66 9.64
N TYR A 71 7.88 3.79 8.54
CA TYR A 71 8.71 2.70 8.06
C TYR A 71 10.08 2.60 8.73
N LEU A 72 10.67 3.72 9.18
CA LEU A 72 12.01 3.73 9.75
C LEU A 72 12.01 3.77 11.28
N LYS A 73 10.94 4.26 11.93
CA LYS A 73 10.89 4.36 13.39
C LYS A 73 9.94 3.35 14.01
N ASP A 74 8.71 3.26 13.49
CA ASP A 74 7.70 2.35 14.05
C ASP A 74 7.95 0.90 13.63
N ILE A 75 8.27 0.65 12.35
CA ILE A 75 8.54 -0.70 11.82
C ILE A 75 10.03 -1.02 11.91
N GLY A 76 10.88 -0.10 11.47
CA GLY A 76 12.32 -0.26 11.45
C GLY A 76 12.88 -0.87 10.16
N ASP A 77 14.18 -0.67 9.92
CA ASP A 77 14.90 -1.14 8.74
C ASP A 77 15.91 -2.23 9.10
N ARG A 78 16.03 -3.25 8.25
CA ARG A 78 16.92 -4.40 8.48
C ARG A 78 18.41 -4.06 8.63
N SER A 79 18.85 -2.89 8.19
CA SER A 79 20.23 -2.43 8.38
C SER A 79 20.53 -1.99 9.82
N ASP A 80 19.50 -1.75 10.66
CA ASP A 80 19.66 -1.57 12.09
C ASP A 80 19.86 -2.93 12.78
N ALA A 81 20.93 -3.07 13.57
CA ALA A 81 21.28 -4.34 14.20
C ALA A 81 20.22 -4.85 15.18
N LYS A 82 19.50 -3.95 15.88
CA LYS A 82 18.43 -4.35 16.82
C LYS A 82 17.20 -4.81 16.06
N VAL A 83 16.83 -4.08 15.00
CA VAL A 83 15.72 -4.47 14.12
C VAL A 83 16.03 -5.81 13.47
N PHE A 84 17.25 -5.99 12.93
CA PHE A 84 17.68 -7.24 12.32
C PHE A 84 17.52 -8.44 13.26
N GLU A 85 17.93 -8.32 14.53
CA GLU A 85 17.73 -9.40 15.50
C GLU A 85 16.24 -9.63 15.81
N ALA A 86 15.44 -8.55 15.88
CA ALA A 86 14.02 -8.65 16.20
C ALA A 86 13.20 -9.32 15.08
N ILE A 87 13.56 -9.09 13.81
CA ILE A 87 12.83 -9.63 12.64
C ILE A 87 13.30 -11.02 12.19
N LYS A 88 14.27 -11.64 12.88
CA LYS A 88 14.66 -13.02 12.57
C LYS A 88 13.47 -13.96 12.69
N GLY A 89 13.19 -14.72 11.63
CA GLY A 89 12.02 -15.59 11.52
C GLY A 89 10.74 -14.90 11.09
N ALA A 90 10.74 -13.56 10.95
CA ALA A 90 9.61 -12.84 10.39
C ALA A 90 9.57 -12.93 8.87
N VAL A 91 8.37 -13.11 8.33
CA VAL A 91 8.05 -12.93 6.92
C VAL A 91 6.78 -12.08 6.87
N ILE A 92 6.85 -10.92 6.26
CA ILE A 92 5.70 -10.05 6.01
C ILE A 92 5.57 -9.95 4.48
N MET A 93 4.74 -10.78 3.89
CA MET A 93 4.61 -10.85 2.44
C MET A 93 3.20 -10.45 2.03
N HIS A 94 3.08 -9.29 1.41
CA HIS A 94 1.87 -8.78 0.81
C HIS A 94 2.11 -8.59 -0.70
N GLU A 95 1.59 -9.50 -1.48
CA GLU A 95 1.60 -9.41 -2.93
C GLU A 95 0.63 -8.32 -3.37
N VAL A 96 0.89 -7.67 -4.50
CA VAL A 96 -0.01 -6.67 -5.09
C VAL A 96 -0.43 -7.15 -6.47
N ASP A 97 -1.64 -7.67 -6.53
CA ASP A 97 -2.19 -8.37 -7.69
C ASP A 97 -3.46 -7.69 -8.22
N THR A 98 -3.90 -8.15 -9.39
CA THR A 98 -5.21 -7.82 -9.98
C THR A 98 -5.44 -6.31 -9.99
N GLU A 99 -4.46 -5.59 -10.52
CA GLU A 99 -4.47 -4.14 -10.55
C GLU A 99 -5.44 -3.55 -11.58
N VAL A 100 -6.02 -2.41 -11.21
CA VAL A 100 -6.63 -1.46 -12.13
C VAL A 100 -5.89 -0.15 -11.97
N ILE A 101 -5.24 0.34 -13.04
CA ILE A 101 -4.43 1.56 -13.03
C ILE A 101 -4.96 2.51 -14.10
N GLU A 102 -5.42 3.70 -13.68
CA GLU A 102 -5.85 4.78 -14.57
C GLU A 102 -4.88 5.96 -14.45
N VAL A 103 -4.31 6.34 -15.59
CA VAL A 103 -3.41 7.50 -15.71
C VAL A 103 -4.20 8.69 -16.21
N ALA A 104 -4.06 9.85 -15.56
CA ALA A 104 -4.68 11.09 -15.98
C ALA A 104 -4.33 11.47 -17.43
N GLU A 105 -5.23 12.19 -18.12
CA GLU A 105 -4.96 12.68 -19.48
C GLU A 105 -3.75 13.63 -19.52
N ASP A 106 -3.48 14.36 -18.44
CA ASP A 106 -2.35 15.29 -18.32
C ASP A 106 -1.02 14.60 -17.96
N LEU A 107 -1.00 13.28 -17.77
CA LEU A 107 0.17 12.45 -17.44
C LEU A 107 0.91 12.85 -16.15
N LYS A 108 0.23 13.54 -15.23
CA LYS A 108 0.86 14.01 -13.99
C LYS A 108 0.56 13.13 -12.79
N THR A 109 -0.56 12.42 -12.83
CA THR A 109 -1.00 11.54 -11.74
C THR A 109 -1.56 10.24 -12.30
N ALA A 110 -1.59 9.21 -11.46
CA ALA A 110 -2.31 7.98 -11.73
C ALA A 110 -3.01 7.53 -10.45
N LYS A 111 -4.12 6.80 -10.61
CA LYS A 111 -4.86 6.16 -9.52
C LYS A 111 -4.87 4.66 -9.76
N ALA A 112 -4.76 3.88 -8.69
CA ALA A 112 -4.84 2.43 -8.80
C ALA A 112 -5.56 1.78 -7.62
N ALA A 113 -6.13 0.62 -7.89
CA ALA A 113 -6.62 -0.32 -6.91
C ALA A 113 -5.93 -1.68 -7.12
N PHE A 114 -5.56 -2.34 -6.01
CA PHE A 114 -4.92 -3.65 -6.00
C PHE A 114 -5.63 -4.57 -5.01
N LEU A 115 -5.64 -5.87 -5.31
CA LEU A 115 -5.86 -6.91 -4.31
C LEU A 115 -4.52 -7.32 -3.74
N SER A 116 -4.48 -7.67 -2.47
CA SER A 116 -3.26 -8.12 -1.79
C SER A 116 -3.55 -9.36 -0.96
N GLN A 117 -2.90 -10.45 -1.32
CA GLN A 117 -2.84 -11.65 -0.52
C GLN A 117 -1.66 -11.52 0.44
N GLY A 118 -1.92 -11.64 1.73
CA GLY A 118 -0.87 -11.50 2.75
C GLY A 118 -0.64 -12.77 3.55
N HIS A 119 0.63 -13.01 3.83
CA HIS A 119 1.10 -14.09 4.68
C HIS A 119 2.11 -13.51 5.65
N ASP A 120 1.75 -13.46 6.93
CA ASP A 120 2.59 -12.87 7.95
C ASP A 120 3.09 -13.94 8.91
N THR A 121 4.38 -13.95 9.16
CA THR A 121 4.96 -14.68 10.29
C THR A 121 5.78 -13.75 11.15
N TYR A 122 5.72 -13.96 12.45
CA TYR A 122 6.61 -13.30 13.39
C TYR A 122 6.87 -14.22 14.59
N VAL A 123 7.97 -13.96 15.30
CA VAL A 123 8.34 -14.70 16.50
C VAL A 123 8.10 -13.79 17.70
N ASP A 124 7.17 -14.18 18.56
CA ASP A 124 7.00 -13.53 19.87
C ASP A 124 8.11 -14.01 20.80
N ARG A 125 9.12 -13.16 20.99
CA ARG A 125 10.29 -13.46 21.85
C ARG A 125 10.04 -13.15 23.32
N THR A 126 8.89 -12.61 23.64
CA THR A 126 8.48 -12.34 25.02
C THR A 126 7.74 -13.53 25.65
N ASP A 127 7.19 -14.41 24.81
CA ASP A 127 6.47 -15.61 25.24
C ASP A 127 7.03 -16.87 24.58
N ASN A 128 8.12 -17.40 25.17
CA ASN A 128 8.74 -18.69 24.81
C ASN A 128 9.05 -18.88 23.31
N GLU A 129 9.32 -17.79 22.58
CA GLU A 129 9.58 -17.81 21.14
C GLU A 129 8.44 -18.46 20.32
N ILE A 130 7.20 -18.15 20.65
CA ILE A 130 6.05 -18.61 19.88
C ILE A 130 6.10 -18.01 18.50
N VAL A 131 5.96 -18.89 17.48
CA VAL A 131 5.87 -18.47 16.10
C VAL A 131 4.41 -18.32 15.71
N HIS A 132 4.04 -17.12 15.31
CA HIS A 132 2.73 -16.83 14.73
C HIS A 132 2.81 -16.88 13.22
N ALA A 133 1.81 -17.49 12.59
CA ALA A 133 1.63 -17.49 11.15
C ALA A 133 0.19 -17.08 10.85
N LYS A 134 0.01 -16.06 10.01
CA LYS A 134 -1.30 -15.46 9.75
C LYS A 134 -1.59 -15.34 8.25
N TRP A 135 -2.87 -15.43 7.92
CA TRP A 135 -3.45 -14.88 6.71
C TRP A 135 -3.79 -13.40 6.97
N ALA A 136 -3.40 -12.51 6.05
CA ALA A 136 -3.68 -11.08 6.16
C ALA A 136 -4.01 -10.52 4.76
N TRP A 137 -5.27 -10.59 4.36
CA TRP A 137 -5.71 -10.15 3.04
C TRP A 137 -6.22 -8.72 3.09
N GLU A 138 -5.82 -7.96 2.10
CA GLU A 138 -6.04 -6.52 2.03
C GLU A 138 -6.38 -6.08 0.61
N LYS A 139 -6.84 -4.83 0.48
CA LYS A 139 -6.90 -4.08 -0.77
C LYS A 139 -6.12 -2.78 -0.61
N TYR A 140 -5.54 -2.31 -1.69
CA TYR A 140 -4.83 -1.03 -1.70
C TYR A 140 -5.52 -0.05 -2.64
N SER A 141 -5.71 1.19 -2.20
CA SER A 141 -5.95 2.34 -3.05
C SER A 141 -4.67 3.16 -3.10
N VAL A 142 -4.17 3.46 -4.30
CA VAL A 142 -2.90 4.17 -4.46
C VAL A 142 -3.06 5.29 -5.46
N ASP A 143 -2.68 6.50 -5.06
CA ASP A 143 -2.46 7.61 -5.99
C ASP A 143 -0.95 7.76 -6.22
N PHE A 144 -0.58 7.92 -7.47
CA PHE A 144 0.79 8.21 -7.89
C PHE A 144 0.89 9.63 -8.42
N ILE A 145 2.06 10.21 -8.32
CA ILE A 145 2.38 11.53 -8.84
C ILE A 145 3.71 11.52 -9.59
N MET A 146 3.79 12.31 -10.66
CA MET A 146 5.03 12.59 -11.36
C MET A 146 5.78 13.68 -10.59
N GLU A 147 6.92 13.34 -10.00
CA GLU A 147 7.79 14.24 -9.25
C GLU A 147 9.21 14.14 -9.81
N ASP A 148 9.77 15.27 -10.24
CA ASP A 148 11.14 15.36 -10.80
C ASP A 148 11.44 14.36 -11.94
N GLY A 149 10.44 14.04 -12.76
CA GLY A 149 10.55 13.12 -13.89
C GLY A 149 10.42 11.64 -13.53
N GLU A 150 10.07 11.32 -12.29
CA GLU A 150 9.85 9.96 -11.82
C GLU A 150 8.44 9.80 -11.22
N TRP A 151 7.83 8.62 -11.42
CA TRP A 151 6.60 8.27 -10.73
C TRP A 151 6.91 7.91 -9.27
N LYS A 152 6.11 8.47 -8.34
CA LYS A 152 6.22 8.25 -6.90
C LYS A 152 4.86 7.85 -6.33
N ILE A 153 4.85 7.07 -5.24
CA ILE A 153 3.66 6.85 -4.43
C ILE A 153 3.34 8.16 -3.71
N TRP A 154 2.11 8.63 -3.84
CA TRP A 154 1.69 9.89 -3.23
C TRP A 154 0.73 9.68 -2.08
N HIS A 155 -0.37 8.97 -2.34
CA HIS A 155 -1.30 8.54 -1.31
C HIS A 155 -1.46 7.01 -1.38
N MET A 156 -1.59 6.40 -0.22
CA MET A 156 -1.93 4.98 -0.14
C MET A 156 -2.87 4.75 1.04
N THR A 157 -3.94 4.01 0.78
CA THR A 157 -4.84 3.52 1.82
C THR A 157 -4.92 2.00 1.73
N ILE A 158 -4.68 1.34 2.85
CA ILE A 158 -4.72 -0.12 2.99
C ILE A 158 -6.04 -0.48 3.68
N TYR A 159 -6.88 -1.25 2.99
CA TYR A 159 -8.19 -1.71 3.49
C TYR A 159 -8.09 -3.19 3.86
N PRO A 160 -8.28 -3.56 5.13
CA PRO A 160 -8.27 -4.96 5.51
C PRO A 160 -9.51 -5.68 4.95
N LEU A 161 -9.33 -6.93 4.52
CA LEU A 161 -10.41 -7.85 4.16
C LEU A 161 -10.68 -8.80 5.31
N PHE A 162 -9.64 -9.48 5.74
CA PHE A 162 -9.64 -10.34 6.92
C PHE A 162 -8.22 -10.63 7.36
N GLN A 163 -8.07 -10.98 8.62
CA GLN A 163 -6.87 -11.58 9.16
C GLN A 163 -7.27 -12.75 10.07
N SER A 164 -6.47 -13.81 10.09
CA SER A 164 -6.63 -14.94 11.02
C SER A 164 -5.31 -15.66 11.23
N GLU A 165 -5.16 -16.38 12.33
CA GLU A 165 -4.08 -17.34 12.50
C GLU A 165 -4.19 -18.44 11.43
N TYR A 166 -3.06 -18.97 10.97
CA TYR A 166 -3.00 -19.96 9.88
C TYR A 166 -3.83 -21.21 10.17
N GLY A 167 -3.85 -21.66 11.41
CA GLY A 167 -4.62 -22.84 11.85
C GLY A 167 -6.10 -22.60 12.10
N GLU A 168 -6.56 -21.36 11.93
CA GLU A 168 -7.94 -20.94 12.19
C GLU A 168 -8.60 -20.38 10.93
N GLY A 169 -9.90 -20.58 10.82
CA GLY A 169 -10.66 -20.02 9.69
C GLY A 169 -11.01 -18.55 9.93
N TRP A 170 -10.70 -17.67 8.97
CA TRP A 170 -11.05 -16.24 9.03
C TRP A 170 -12.56 -15.98 9.14
N ALA A 171 -13.39 -16.95 8.72
CA ALA A 171 -14.84 -16.83 8.80
C ALA A 171 -15.40 -17.06 10.22
N ASP A 172 -14.69 -17.82 11.03
CA ASP A 172 -15.11 -18.20 12.39
C ASP A 172 -14.36 -17.39 13.47
N ASN A 173 -13.07 -17.12 13.24
CA ASN A 173 -12.19 -16.41 14.16
C ASN A 173 -11.41 -15.28 13.45
N PRO A 174 -12.08 -14.22 12.97
CA PRO A 174 -11.38 -13.08 12.40
C PRO A 174 -10.58 -12.36 13.48
N THR A 175 -9.31 -12.06 13.18
CA THR A 175 -8.46 -11.23 14.03
C THR A 175 -8.45 -9.80 13.51
N TYR A 176 -8.42 -8.81 14.40
CA TYR A 176 -8.43 -7.40 14.01
C TYR A 176 -7.02 -6.82 14.09
N VAL A 177 -6.51 -6.36 12.95
CA VAL A 177 -5.15 -5.77 12.84
C VAL A 177 -5.02 -4.53 13.72
N SER A 178 -6.09 -3.74 13.84
CA SER A 178 -6.07 -2.47 14.57
C SER A 178 -5.87 -2.61 16.08
N GLU A 179 -6.07 -3.79 16.64
CA GLU A 179 -5.90 -4.06 18.07
C GLU A 179 -4.49 -4.57 18.41
N ALA A 180 -3.76 -5.08 17.40
CA ALA A 180 -2.47 -5.72 17.59
C ALA A 180 -1.30 -4.75 17.67
N PHE A 181 -1.42 -3.52 17.11
CA PHE A 181 -0.31 -2.60 16.98
C PHE A 181 -0.66 -1.19 17.46
N ALA A 182 0.07 -0.71 18.45
CA ALA A 182 0.05 0.69 18.89
C ALA A 182 1.37 1.36 18.47
N PHE A 183 1.38 1.95 17.28
CA PHE A 183 2.54 2.67 16.79
C PHE A 183 2.55 4.12 17.28
N PRO A 184 3.64 4.57 17.94
CA PRO A 184 3.67 5.86 18.61
C PRO A 184 3.62 7.07 17.67
N ASN A 185 3.99 6.89 16.40
CA ASN A 185 3.98 7.96 15.39
C ASN A 185 2.71 7.97 14.52
N ALA A 186 1.80 7.01 14.72
CA ALA A 186 0.57 6.92 13.95
C ALA A 186 -0.47 7.96 14.39
N GLY A 187 -1.08 8.63 13.42
CA GLY A 187 -2.26 9.48 13.63
C GLY A 187 -3.55 8.67 13.78
N PRO A 188 -4.65 9.32 14.19
CA PRO A 188 -5.90 8.64 14.57
C PRO A 188 -6.73 8.10 13.40
N GLU A 189 -6.52 8.60 12.17
CA GLU A 189 -7.25 8.12 11.00
C GLU A 189 -6.79 6.72 10.63
N LYS A 190 -7.73 5.81 10.47
CA LYS A 190 -7.46 4.41 10.12
C LYS A 190 -8.61 3.81 9.33
N THR A 191 -8.31 2.73 8.63
CA THR A 191 -9.32 1.83 8.08
C THR A 191 -9.72 0.83 9.17
N ASP A 192 -10.99 0.55 9.31
CA ASP A 192 -11.50 -0.25 10.43
C ASP A 192 -12.45 -1.39 10.03
N TRP A 193 -12.74 -1.55 8.74
CA TRP A 193 -13.56 -2.66 8.30
C TRP A 193 -12.83 -4.00 8.51
N HIS A 194 -13.61 -4.99 8.91
CA HIS A 194 -13.15 -6.37 9.07
C HIS A 194 -14.30 -7.31 8.71
N TYR A 195 -13.94 -8.53 8.36
CA TYR A 195 -14.93 -9.54 7.99
C TYR A 195 -15.98 -9.76 9.10
N ASP A 196 -17.27 -9.64 8.73
CA ASP A 196 -18.40 -10.08 9.52
C ASP A 196 -19.31 -10.93 8.60
N ARG A 197 -19.72 -12.11 9.09
CA ARG A 197 -20.58 -13.03 8.33
C ARG A 197 -21.95 -12.46 7.98
N ASN A 198 -22.38 -11.39 8.65
CA ASN A 198 -23.71 -10.76 8.47
C ASN A 198 -23.61 -9.47 7.65
N GLU A 199 -22.43 -9.04 7.27
CA GLU A 199 -22.19 -7.80 6.54
C GLU A 199 -21.67 -8.07 5.11
N LEU A 200 -22.04 -7.19 4.20
CA LEU A 200 -21.45 -7.18 2.88
C LEU A 200 -20.23 -6.26 2.87
N TYR A 201 -19.14 -6.72 2.28
CA TYR A 201 -17.94 -5.91 2.12
C TYR A 201 -18.26 -4.59 1.37
N PRO A 202 -17.80 -3.43 1.86
CA PRO A 202 -18.06 -2.15 1.21
C PRO A 202 -17.58 -2.11 -0.24
N ALA A 203 -18.46 -1.78 -1.18
CA ALA A 203 -18.14 -1.78 -2.61
C ALA A 203 -17.11 -0.71 -3.01
N ASN A 204 -16.98 0.35 -2.20
CA ASN A 204 -16.12 1.51 -2.48
C ASN A 204 -14.85 1.56 -1.61
N GLU A 205 -14.41 0.42 -1.07
CA GLU A 205 -13.20 0.32 -0.25
C GLU A 205 -12.21 -0.69 -0.86
N PRO A 206 -11.35 -0.26 -1.78
CA PRO A 206 -11.41 1.01 -2.53
C PRO A 206 -12.40 1.00 -3.70
N ALA A 207 -12.83 2.17 -4.12
CA ALA A 207 -13.48 2.30 -5.42
C ALA A 207 -12.48 1.98 -6.54
N ILE A 208 -12.93 1.28 -7.57
CA ILE A 208 -12.13 1.05 -8.78
C ILE A 208 -11.94 2.40 -9.49
N PRO A 209 -10.70 2.80 -9.84
CA PRO A 209 -10.47 4.07 -10.50
C PRO A 209 -11.08 4.09 -11.91
N GLU A 210 -11.68 5.22 -12.25
CA GLU A 210 -12.25 5.48 -13.58
C GLU A 210 -11.32 6.43 -14.36
N PRO A 211 -11.34 6.42 -15.72
CA PRO A 211 -10.59 7.37 -16.52
C PRO A 211 -10.85 8.82 -16.15
N TYR A 212 -9.84 9.66 -16.07
CA TYR A 212 -9.96 11.05 -15.64
C TYR A 212 -8.97 11.98 -16.36
N VAL A 213 -9.28 13.28 -16.38
CA VAL A 213 -8.50 14.29 -17.12
C VAL A 213 -7.34 14.80 -16.29
N THR A 214 -7.61 15.21 -15.07
CA THR A 214 -6.63 15.72 -14.11
C THR A 214 -7.05 15.35 -12.70
N TYR A 215 -6.10 15.35 -11.76
CA TYR A 215 -6.39 14.99 -10.38
C TYR A 215 -7.29 16.04 -9.72
N ASP A 216 -8.40 15.57 -9.15
CA ASP A 216 -9.28 16.39 -8.33
C ASP A 216 -9.22 15.91 -6.87
N LYS A 217 -8.78 16.81 -5.98
CA LYS A 217 -8.70 16.53 -4.53
C LYS A 217 -10.06 16.18 -3.91
N SER A 218 -11.16 16.60 -4.51
CA SER A 218 -12.52 16.26 -4.02
C SER A 218 -12.90 14.81 -4.26
N SER A 219 -12.19 14.10 -5.15
CA SER A 219 -12.41 12.68 -5.47
C SER A 219 -11.51 11.73 -4.68
N ALA A 220 -10.63 12.24 -3.83
CA ALA A 220 -9.85 11.45 -2.89
C ALA A 220 -10.70 11.21 -1.63
N LYS A 221 -11.44 10.10 -1.64
CA LYS A 221 -12.15 9.59 -0.46
C LYS A 221 -11.63 8.22 -0.13
#